data_8505c60c5c7e42293ec110bc5591b5e0
#
_entry.id   8505c60c5c7e42293ec110bc5591b5e0
#
_cell.length_a   1.000
_cell.length_b   1.000
_cell.length_c   1.000
_cell.angle_alpha   90.00
_cell.angle_beta   90.00
_cell.angle_gamma   90.00
#
_symmetry.space_group_name_H-M   'P 1'
#
loop_
_entity.id
_entity.type
_entity.pdbx_description
1 polymer ?
#
loop_
_entity_poly.entity_id
_entity_poly.type
_entity_poly.pdbx_seq_one_letter_code
_entity_poly.pdbx_strand_id
1 'polypeptide(L)'
;DIFDPPLDLSDYNNLSFKFNNLVEPSLHNSAQPNVEFRVILWDISDADEEYSTRQDVETWWAFFKPNLSQSPIMNASADGWVEYQIPLEDNGRSDDNGGYQDGFANPGPGWGVGIAGNDAFDIDQIGGIAIEVVIAGDAVSQGEFLLEDIQAIYTLDVPGCMDETACNYDPEATVDSGLCYDCVEIEFSVDMNEVETHPDGVYFAGGDFGQEGFLMEDADEEDIWYVKILVPETEIG
;
A
#
# COMPACT_ATOMS: atom_id res chain seq x y z
N ASP A 1 -21.16 12.37 -3.93
CA ASP A 1 -21.22 13.73 -4.51
C ASP A 1 -21.17 13.66 -6.03
N ILE A 2 -21.81 14.63 -6.68
CA ILE A 2 -21.81 14.81 -8.13
C ILE A 2 -20.89 16.00 -8.43
N PHE A 3 -20.05 15.84 -9.45
CA PHE A 3 -19.13 16.88 -9.89
C PHE A 3 -19.65 17.56 -11.17
N ASP A 4 -19.75 18.89 -11.15
CA ASP A 4 -20.11 19.69 -12.32
C ASP A 4 -19.20 20.94 -12.35
N PRO A 5 -18.24 21.02 -13.25
CA PRO A 5 -17.92 20.03 -14.30
C PRO A 5 -17.31 18.73 -13.74
N PRO A 6 -17.25 17.66 -14.55
CA PRO A 6 -16.53 16.43 -14.20
C PRO A 6 -15.07 16.69 -13.83
N LEU A 7 -14.51 15.81 -13.00
CA LEU A 7 -13.10 15.86 -12.65
C LEU A 7 -12.26 15.09 -13.67
N ASP A 8 -11.18 15.70 -14.08
CA ASP A 8 -10.09 15.05 -14.79
C ASP A 8 -9.04 14.60 -13.77
N LEU A 9 -8.90 13.28 -13.60
CA LEU A 9 -7.95 12.66 -12.67
C LEU A 9 -6.73 12.08 -13.39
N SER A 10 -6.53 12.34 -14.69
CA SER A 10 -5.44 11.75 -15.48
C SER A 10 -4.03 12.12 -15.02
N ASP A 11 -3.88 13.20 -14.26
CA ASP A 11 -2.60 13.59 -13.67
C ASP A 11 -2.29 12.86 -12.34
N TYR A 12 -3.18 11.98 -11.87
CA TYR A 12 -3.08 11.29 -10.61
C TYR A 12 -3.08 9.77 -10.84
N ASN A 13 -2.53 9.01 -9.89
CA ASN A 13 -2.52 7.55 -9.97
C ASN A 13 -3.16 6.86 -8.77
N ASN A 14 -3.55 7.61 -7.75
CA ASN A 14 -4.24 7.06 -6.59
C ASN A 14 -5.36 7.99 -6.11
N LEU A 15 -6.42 7.38 -5.59
CA LEU A 15 -7.41 8.02 -4.74
C LEU A 15 -7.04 7.72 -3.29
N SER A 16 -6.81 8.75 -2.49
CA SER A 16 -6.48 8.63 -1.07
C SER A 16 -7.60 9.16 -0.20
N PHE A 17 -7.79 8.55 0.96
CA PHE A 17 -8.64 9.06 2.03
C PHE A 17 -8.16 8.58 3.40
N LYS A 18 -8.51 9.32 4.45
CA LYS A 18 -8.28 8.90 5.83
C LYS A 18 -9.57 8.37 6.46
N PHE A 19 -9.44 7.28 7.17
CA PHE A 19 -10.53 6.60 7.85
C PHE A 19 -10.16 6.33 9.30
N ASN A 20 -11.11 6.58 10.21
CA ASN A 20 -10.96 6.24 11.61
C ASN A 20 -12.19 5.46 12.05
N ASN A 21 -12.00 4.17 12.29
CA ASN A 21 -13.06 3.29 12.78
C ASN A 21 -13.11 3.38 14.31
N LEU A 22 -14.06 4.14 14.84
CA LEU A 22 -14.20 4.38 16.27
C LEU A 22 -14.87 3.22 17.00
N VAL A 23 -15.83 2.58 16.34
CA VAL A 23 -16.58 1.45 16.88
C VAL A 23 -16.75 0.40 15.80
N GLU A 24 -16.19 -0.78 16.01
CA GLU A 24 -16.35 -1.88 15.07
C GLU A 24 -17.82 -2.19 14.80
N PRO A 25 -18.18 -2.47 13.55
CA PRO A 25 -19.54 -2.90 13.23
C PRO A 25 -19.90 -4.16 14.02
N SER A 26 -20.93 -4.09 14.83
CA SER A 26 -21.44 -5.27 15.52
C SER A 26 -22.21 -6.14 14.54
N LEU A 27 -21.80 -7.39 14.39
CA LEU A 27 -22.46 -8.37 13.54
C LEU A 27 -23.43 -9.20 14.39
N HIS A 28 -24.70 -9.21 13.99
CA HIS A 28 -25.69 -10.03 14.66
C HIS A 28 -25.81 -11.38 13.96
N ASN A 29 -25.51 -12.46 14.68
CA ASN A 29 -25.79 -13.83 14.30
C ASN A 29 -25.06 -14.39 13.06
N SER A 30 -23.97 -13.80 12.66
CA SER A 30 -23.26 -14.21 11.45
C SER A 30 -21.88 -14.77 11.77
N ALA A 31 -21.63 -15.99 11.31
CA ALA A 31 -20.28 -16.54 11.27
C ALA A 31 -19.44 -15.91 10.16
N GLN A 32 -20.06 -15.07 9.33
CA GLN A 32 -19.41 -14.34 8.25
C GLN A 32 -19.75 -12.86 8.35
N PRO A 33 -18.77 -11.98 8.23
CA PRO A 33 -19.01 -10.56 8.20
C PRO A 33 -19.75 -10.20 6.90
N ASN A 34 -20.99 -9.68 7.07
CA ASN A 34 -21.84 -9.24 5.97
C ASN A 34 -21.80 -7.71 5.82
N VAL A 35 -20.74 -7.08 6.29
CA VAL A 35 -20.50 -5.65 6.14
C VAL A 35 -19.37 -5.46 5.17
N GLU A 36 -19.56 -4.63 4.17
CA GLU A 36 -18.58 -4.29 3.16
C GLU A 36 -18.54 -2.78 3.01
N PHE A 37 -17.35 -2.22 2.94
CA PHE A 37 -17.12 -0.84 2.60
C PHE A 37 -16.73 -0.75 1.12
N ARG A 38 -17.25 0.25 0.41
CA ARG A 38 -17.01 0.45 -1.02
C ARG A 38 -16.75 1.90 -1.32
N VAL A 39 -15.80 2.13 -2.19
CA VAL A 39 -15.62 3.42 -2.86
C VAL A 39 -16.02 3.25 -4.33
N ILE A 40 -16.87 4.12 -4.82
CA ILE A 40 -17.44 4.04 -6.17
C ILE A 40 -17.15 5.34 -6.89
N LEU A 41 -16.57 5.25 -8.07
CA LEU A 41 -16.42 6.37 -8.99
C LEU A 41 -17.45 6.26 -10.13
N TRP A 42 -17.96 7.39 -10.57
CA TRP A 42 -18.91 7.50 -11.67
C TRP A 42 -18.16 7.98 -12.91
N ASP A 43 -18.02 7.10 -13.87
CA ASP A 43 -17.49 7.43 -15.17
C ASP A 43 -18.66 7.88 -16.06
N ILE A 44 -18.57 9.09 -16.57
CA ILE A 44 -19.64 9.69 -17.35
C ILE A 44 -19.32 9.82 -18.82
N SER A 45 -18.22 9.22 -19.28
CA SER A 45 -17.80 9.30 -20.68
C SER A 45 -18.88 8.85 -21.65
N ASP A 46 -19.67 7.85 -21.27
CA ASP A 46 -20.78 7.29 -22.02
C ASP A 46 -22.16 7.63 -21.46
N ALA A 47 -22.23 8.57 -20.50
CA ALA A 47 -23.50 9.01 -19.96
C ALA A 47 -24.31 9.81 -21.00
N ASP A 48 -25.64 9.67 -20.94
CA ASP A 48 -26.54 10.59 -21.64
C ASP A 48 -26.36 12.02 -21.08
N GLU A 49 -26.82 13.03 -21.81
CA GLU A 49 -26.59 14.48 -21.52
C GLU A 49 -26.97 14.92 -20.09
N GLU A 50 -27.79 14.16 -19.37
CA GLU A 50 -28.14 14.42 -17.99
C GLU A 50 -27.96 13.15 -17.13
N TYR A 51 -26.93 13.13 -16.30
CA TYR A 51 -26.74 12.12 -15.25
C TYR A 51 -27.03 12.73 -13.88
N SER A 52 -27.78 12.02 -13.04
CA SER A 52 -28.13 12.49 -11.72
C SER A 52 -27.92 11.45 -10.63
N THR A 53 -27.72 10.22 -11.03
CA THR A 53 -27.51 9.07 -10.12
C THR A 53 -26.50 8.10 -10.73
N ARG A 54 -25.92 7.23 -9.89
CA ARG A 54 -25.06 6.14 -10.34
C ARG A 54 -25.75 5.12 -11.25
N GLN A 55 -27.05 5.21 -11.45
CA GLN A 55 -27.79 4.34 -12.37
C GLN A 55 -27.74 4.83 -13.82
N ASP A 56 -27.37 6.09 -14.00
CA ASP A 56 -27.32 6.76 -15.29
C ASP A 56 -25.93 6.72 -15.93
N VAL A 57 -24.93 6.16 -15.22
CA VAL A 57 -23.51 6.22 -15.58
C VAL A 57 -22.83 4.86 -15.42
N GLU A 58 -21.69 4.70 -16.04
CA GLU A 58 -20.80 3.58 -15.75
C GLU A 58 -20.19 3.75 -14.36
N THR A 59 -20.04 2.66 -13.59
CA THR A 59 -19.57 2.73 -12.22
C THR A 59 -18.39 1.80 -12.00
N TRP A 60 -17.38 2.33 -11.33
CA TRP A 60 -16.14 1.64 -10.99
C TRP A 60 -15.99 1.52 -9.49
N TRP A 61 -15.77 0.29 -8.98
CA TRP A 61 -15.93 -0.04 -7.59
C TRP A 61 -14.64 -0.58 -6.97
N ALA A 62 -14.15 0.04 -5.92
CA ALA A 62 -13.11 -0.50 -5.05
C ALA A 62 -13.73 -1.12 -3.79
N PHE A 63 -13.41 -2.37 -3.52
CA PHE A 63 -14.04 -3.18 -2.47
C PHE A 63 -13.12 -3.35 -1.26
N PHE A 64 -13.66 -3.06 -0.07
CA PHE A 64 -13.00 -3.27 1.21
C PHE A 64 -13.75 -4.34 1.98
N LYS A 65 -13.34 -5.60 1.81
CA LYS A 65 -14.01 -6.73 2.45
C LYS A 65 -13.40 -7.06 3.80
N PRO A 66 -14.20 -7.15 4.87
CA PRO A 66 -13.69 -7.34 6.23
C PRO A 66 -13.05 -8.71 6.47
N ASN A 67 -13.42 -9.71 5.67
CA ASN A 67 -12.90 -11.08 5.77
C ASN A 67 -11.66 -11.33 4.92
N LEU A 68 -11.21 -10.35 4.15
CA LEU A 68 -9.93 -10.41 3.46
C LEU A 68 -8.86 -9.83 4.37
N SER A 69 -7.73 -10.52 4.49
CA SER A 69 -6.57 -10.07 5.26
C SER A 69 -6.05 -8.69 4.81
N GLN A 70 -6.46 -8.25 3.65
CA GLN A 70 -6.09 -7.00 2.99
C GLN A 70 -7.02 -5.82 3.31
N SER A 71 -8.10 -6.02 4.05
CA SER A 71 -9.09 -4.97 4.32
C SER A 71 -9.38 -4.80 5.81
N PRO A 72 -8.46 -4.22 6.57
CA PRO A 72 -8.66 -4.00 8.00
C PRO A 72 -9.63 -2.85 8.31
N ILE A 73 -10.19 -2.18 7.29
CA ILE A 73 -11.01 -0.97 7.46
C ILE A 73 -12.21 -1.16 8.40
N MET A 74 -12.73 -2.39 8.49
CA MET A 74 -13.86 -2.73 9.38
C MET A 74 -13.42 -3.09 10.80
N ASN A 75 -12.13 -3.20 11.07
CA ASN A 75 -11.61 -3.40 12.42
C ASN A 75 -11.41 -2.05 13.09
N ALA A 76 -11.62 -1.98 14.40
CA ALA A 76 -11.33 -0.75 15.13
C ALA A 76 -9.87 -0.36 14.94
N SER A 77 -9.65 0.90 14.58
CA SER A 77 -8.30 1.44 14.43
C SER A 77 -7.70 1.65 15.81
N ALA A 78 -6.77 0.81 16.19
CA ALA A 78 -6.05 0.94 17.47
C ALA A 78 -5.29 2.28 17.56
N ASP A 79 -4.87 2.82 16.41
CA ASP A 79 -4.00 3.99 16.29
C ASP A 79 -4.72 5.24 15.77
N GLY A 80 -6.04 5.22 15.69
CA GLY A 80 -6.85 6.35 15.22
C GLY A 80 -6.99 6.41 13.70
N TRP A 81 -6.49 7.46 13.06
CA TRP A 81 -6.60 7.65 11.61
C TRP A 81 -5.68 6.70 10.83
N VAL A 82 -6.25 6.04 9.83
CA VAL A 82 -5.52 5.22 8.85
C VAL A 82 -5.75 5.81 7.47
N GLU A 83 -4.69 6.00 6.71
CA GLU A 83 -4.75 6.41 5.31
C GLU A 83 -4.87 5.18 4.41
N TYR A 84 -5.82 5.24 3.47
CA TYR A 84 -6.02 4.23 2.44
C TYR A 84 -5.78 4.87 1.08
N GLN A 85 -5.09 4.14 0.22
CA GLN A 85 -4.85 4.53 -1.16
C GLN A 85 -5.39 3.46 -2.10
N ILE A 86 -6.10 3.88 -3.14
CA ILE A 86 -6.71 3.02 -4.15
C ILE A 86 -6.10 3.42 -5.49
N PRO A 87 -5.40 2.51 -6.19
CA PRO A 87 -4.92 2.80 -7.54
C PRO A 87 -6.07 3.23 -8.46
N LEU A 88 -5.87 4.32 -9.20
CA LEU A 88 -6.82 4.82 -10.20
C LEU A 88 -6.66 4.03 -11.50
N GLU A 89 -6.90 2.73 -11.43
CA GLU A 89 -6.77 1.80 -12.55
C GLU A 89 -7.87 0.75 -12.57
N ASP A 90 -8.18 0.25 -13.77
CA ASP A 90 -9.03 -0.92 -13.95
C ASP A 90 -8.28 -2.19 -13.53
N ASN A 91 -8.83 -2.93 -12.59
CA ASN A 91 -8.25 -4.20 -12.12
C ASN A 91 -8.65 -5.40 -13.00
N GLY A 92 -9.34 -5.18 -14.10
CA GLY A 92 -9.77 -6.20 -15.05
C GLY A 92 -10.86 -7.14 -14.52
N ARG A 93 -11.57 -6.78 -13.45
CA ARG A 93 -12.61 -7.62 -12.83
C ARG A 93 -13.99 -7.03 -13.01
N SER A 94 -14.96 -7.94 -13.04
CA SER A 94 -16.39 -7.62 -13.01
C SER A 94 -17.08 -8.12 -11.73
N ASP A 95 -16.29 -8.47 -10.71
CA ASP A 95 -16.79 -8.99 -9.44
C ASP A 95 -16.03 -8.37 -8.24
N ASP A 96 -16.45 -8.76 -7.06
CA ASP A 96 -15.92 -8.28 -5.80
C ASP A 96 -14.76 -9.15 -5.24
N ASN A 97 -14.13 -10.00 -6.06
CA ASN A 97 -13.07 -10.90 -5.60
C ASN A 97 -11.69 -10.21 -5.45
N GLY A 98 -11.51 -9.04 -6.07
CA GLY A 98 -10.35 -8.17 -5.85
C GLY A 98 -10.46 -7.35 -4.57
N GLY A 99 -9.34 -6.87 -4.05
CA GLY A 99 -9.28 -5.88 -2.98
C GLY A 99 -9.11 -4.46 -3.55
N TYR A 100 -9.26 -3.46 -2.70
CA TYR A 100 -9.06 -2.06 -3.08
C TYR A 100 -7.61 -1.77 -3.54
N GLN A 101 -6.63 -2.57 -3.11
CA GLN A 101 -5.23 -2.44 -3.50
C GLN A 101 -4.99 -2.72 -5.00
N ASP A 102 -5.91 -3.46 -5.61
CA ASP A 102 -5.82 -3.82 -7.02
C ASP A 102 -6.48 -2.75 -7.94
N GLY A 103 -7.03 -1.67 -7.37
CA GLY A 103 -7.76 -0.65 -8.11
C GLY A 103 -9.28 -0.87 -8.16
N PHE A 104 -9.90 -0.51 -9.26
CA PHE A 104 -11.35 -0.50 -9.44
C PHE A 104 -11.81 -1.63 -10.37
N ALA A 105 -12.90 -2.28 -9.98
CA ALA A 105 -13.62 -3.25 -10.79
C ALA A 105 -14.82 -2.60 -11.49
N ASN A 106 -15.17 -3.09 -12.69
CA ASN A 106 -16.42 -2.75 -13.35
C ASN A 106 -17.45 -3.88 -13.16
N PRO A 107 -18.34 -3.82 -12.16
CA PRO A 107 -19.34 -4.87 -11.96
C PRO A 107 -20.46 -4.84 -13.02
N GLY A 108 -20.56 -3.73 -13.76
CA GLY A 108 -21.57 -3.53 -14.79
C GLY A 108 -23.00 -3.49 -14.27
N PRO A 109 -23.99 -3.39 -15.16
CA PRO A 109 -25.40 -3.25 -14.77
C PRO A 109 -25.98 -4.52 -14.14
N GLY A 110 -25.31 -5.64 -14.17
CA GLY A 110 -25.73 -6.89 -13.55
C GLY A 110 -25.86 -6.82 -12.03
N TRP A 111 -25.21 -5.86 -11.39
CA TRP A 111 -25.31 -5.58 -9.96
C TRP A 111 -26.43 -4.57 -9.61
N GLY A 112 -27.27 -4.24 -10.59
CA GLY A 112 -28.44 -3.40 -10.41
C GLY A 112 -28.15 -1.91 -10.33
N VAL A 113 -26.97 -1.50 -10.74
CA VAL A 113 -26.53 -0.10 -10.76
C VAL A 113 -25.68 0.14 -12.01
N GLY A 114 -25.77 1.37 -12.55
CA GLY A 114 -25.00 1.80 -13.69
C GLY A 114 -25.51 1.29 -15.04
N ILE A 115 -24.82 1.71 -16.07
CA ILE A 115 -24.98 1.28 -17.46
C ILE A 115 -23.81 0.39 -17.86
N ALA A 116 -23.89 -0.24 -19.03
CA ALA A 116 -22.79 -1.08 -19.51
C ALA A 116 -21.54 -0.28 -19.91
N GLY A 117 -21.74 1.00 -20.30
CA GLY A 117 -20.63 1.85 -20.72
C GLY A 117 -19.81 1.28 -21.87
N ASN A 118 -18.57 1.71 -21.97
CA ASN A 118 -17.59 1.24 -22.94
C ASN A 118 -16.58 0.23 -22.38
N ASP A 119 -16.75 -0.15 -21.11
CA ASP A 119 -15.82 -1.01 -20.35
C ASP A 119 -14.39 -0.41 -20.23
N ALA A 120 -14.25 0.92 -20.35
CA ALA A 120 -12.99 1.63 -20.12
C ALA A 120 -13.12 2.53 -18.89
N PHE A 121 -12.10 2.56 -18.04
CA PHE A 121 -12.07 3.45 -16.89
C PHE A 121 -11.55 4.83 -17.33
N ASP A 122 -12.48 5.69 -17.74
CA ASP A 122 -12.17 7.03 -18.27
C ASP A 122 -11.99 8.04 -17.12
N ILE A 123 -10.82 7.98 -16.48
CA ILE A 123 -10.49 8.79 -15.29
C ILE A 123 -10.44 10.30 -15.55
N ASP A 124 -10.45 10.74 -16.80
CA ASP A 124 -10.57 12.14 -17.20
C ASP A 124 -12.03 12.63 -17.21
N GLN A 125 -13.01 11.74 -16.99
CA GLN A 125 -14.44 12.00 -17.03
C GLN A 125 -15.18 11.53 -15.77
N ILE A 126 -14.63 11.81 -14.59
CA ILE A 126 -15.25 11.41 -13.32
C ILE A 126 -16.33 12.39 -12.90
N GLY A 127 -17.59 11.96 -13.01
CA GLY A 127 -18.77 12.76 -12.68
C GLY A 127 -19.21 12.66 -11.22
N GLY A 128 -18.65 11.78 -10.44
CA GLY A 128 -19.02 11.67 -9.02
C GLY A 128 -18.29 10.59 -8.25
N ILE A 129 -18.44 10.67 -6.93
CA ILE A 129 -17.95 9.69 -5.99
C ILE A 129 -19.05 9.30 -5.01
N ALA A 130 -19.13 8.00 -4.70
CA ALA A 130 -19.96 7.48 -3.62
C ALA A 130 -19.13 6.60 -2.70
N ILE A 131 -19.43 6.68 -1.41
CA ILE A 131 -18.87 5.82 -0.39
C ILE A 131 -20.04 5.08 0.27
N GLU A 132 -19.95 3.77 0.28
CA GLU A 132 -21.03 2.92 0.76
C GLU A 132 -20.55 1.95 1.84
N VAL A 133 -21.40 1.81 2.86
CA VAL A 133 -21.33 0.69 3.80
C VAL A 133 -22.49 -0.23 3.49
N VAL A 134 -22.20 -1.41 2.97
CA VAL A 134 -23.20 -2.39 2.60
C VAL A 134 -23.35 -3.40 3.71
N ILE A 135 -24.59 -3.60 4.14
CA ILE A 135 -24.95 -4.58 5.16
C ILE A 135 -25.89 -5.59 4.52
N ALA A 136 -25.49 -6.85 4.51
CA ALA A 136 -26.24 -7.92 3.89
C ALA A 136 -26.68 -8.99 4.91
N GLY A 137 -27.79 -9.67 4.62
CA GLY A 137 -28.32 -10.74 5.44
C GLY A 137 -28.87 -10.26 6.78
N ASP A 138 -28.64 -11.06 7.83
CA ASP A 138 -29.09 -10.79 9.18
C ASP A 138 -28.14 -9.89 9.99
N ALA A 139 -27.18 -9.27 9.34
CA ALA A 139 -26.24 -8.37 9.99
C ALA A 139 -27.00 -7.12 10.47
N VAL A 140 -27.02 -6.92 11.77
CA VAL A 140 -27.37 -5.63 12.35
C VAL A 140 -26.07 -4.98 12.72
N SER A 141 -25.76 -3.89 12.06
CA SER A 141 -24.54 -3.19 12.32
C SER A 141 -24.83 -1.94 13.14
N GLN A 142 -24.15 -1.84 14.26
CA GLN A 142 -23.91 -0.58 14.96
C GLN A 142 -22.41 -0.34 14.86
N GLY A 143 -22.05 0.74 14.24
CA GLY A 143 -20.66 1.15 14.10
C GLY A 143 -20.58 2.66 14.04
N GLU A 144 -19.41 3.18 14.28
CA GLU A 144 -19.12 4.61 14.17
C GLU A 144 -17.76 4.78 13.52
N PHE A 145 -17.70 5.58 12.49
CA PHE A 145 -16.44 5.91 11.80
C PHE A 145 -16.41 7.38 11.39
N LEU A 146 -15.22 7.85 11.17
CA LEU A 146 -14.94 9.17 10.59
C LEU A 146 -14.18 8.99 9.28
N LEU A 147 -14.44 9.88 8.35
CA LEU A 147 -13.82 9.93 7.03
C LEU A 147 -13.39 11.35 6.75
N GLU A 148 -12.16 11.53 6.28
CA GLU A 148 -11.63 12.85 5.89
C GLU A 148 -10.61 12.75 4.77
N ASP A 149 -10.19 13.89 4.23
CA ASP A 149 -9.11 14.05 3.26
C ASP A 149 -9.24 13.16 2.01
N ILE A 150 -10.46 13.12 1.43
CA ILE A 150 -10.64 12.43 0.15
C ILE A 150 -9.99 13.27 -0.95
N GLN A 151 -8.97 12.74 -1.61
CA GLN A 151 -8.20 13.44 -2.61
C GLN A 151 -7.61 12.49 -3.66
N ALA A 152 -7.44 12.99 -4.88
CA ALA A 152 -6.59 12.33 -5.86
C ALA A 152 -5.13 12.76 -5.63
N ILE A 153 -4.22 11.80 -5.65
CA ILE A 153 -2.79 12.03 -5.40
C ILE A 153 -1.95 11.34 -6.49
N TYR A 154 -0.77 11.88 -6.70
CA TYR A 154 0.25 11.21 -7.49
C TYR A 154 1.34 10.70 -6.56
N THR A 155 1.53 9.39 -6.54
CA THR A 155 2.63 8.74 -5.83
C THR A 155 3.64 8.23 -6.85
N LEU A 156 4.92 8.53 -6.63
CA LEU A 156 5.98 7.92 -7.42
C LEU A 156 6.14 6.47 -6.99
N ASP A 157 6.09 5.57 -7.97
CA ASP A 157 6.50 4.19 -7.74
C ASP A 157 8.02 4.17 -7.60
N VAL A 158 8.48 3.96 -6.38
CA VAL A 158 9.90 3.73 -6.07
C VAL A 158 10.05 2.23 -5.81
N PRO A 159 10.45 1.44 -6.82
CA PRO A 159 10.63 0.01 -6.63
C PRO A 159 11.87 -0.26 -5.78
N GLY A 160 11.71 -1.01 -4.72
CA GLY A 160 12.78 -1.39 -3.80
C GLY A 160 12.39 -2.58 -2.94
N CYS A 161 13.26 -3.02 -2.07
CA CYS A 161 12.93 -4.05 -1.09
C CYS A 161 12.22 -3.43 0.10
N MET A 162 10.99 -3.87 0.39
CA MET A 162 10.17 -3.39 1.49
C MET A 162 10.28 -4.26 2.76
N ASP A 163 11.10 -5.31 2.75
CA ASP A 163 11.36 -6.14 3.93
C ASP A 163 12.44 -5.50 4.81
N GLU A 164 12.04 -4.99 5.98
CA GLU A 164 12.95 -4.34 6.94
C GLU A 164 14.07 -5.25 7.45
N THR A 165 13.95 -6.55 7.27
CA THR A 165 14.96 -7.54 7.68
C THR A 165 15.97 -7.86 6.57
N ALA A 166 15.69 -7.44 5.34
CA ALA A 166 16.55 -7.67 4.20
C ALA A 166 17.76 -6.72 4.16
N CYS A 167 18.86 -7.19 3.54
CA CYS A 167 20.08 -6.41 3.35
C CYS A 167 19.91 -5.17 2.50
N ASN A 168 18.99 -5.24 1.56
CA ASN A 168 18.71 -4.18 0.63
C ASN A 168 17.37 -3.52 0.90
N TYR A 169 16.94 -3.51 2.16
CA TYR A 169 15.77 -2.75 2.57
C TYR A 169 15.89 -1.29 2.13
N ASP A 170 14.88 -0.81 1.46
CA ASP A 170 14.80 0.57 1.01
C ASP A 170 13.61 1.25 1.71
N PRO A 171 13.85 2.13 2.68
CA PRO A 171 12.77 2.82 3.40
C PRO A 171 12.02 3.83 2.53
N GLU A 172 12.53 4.16 1.34
CA GLU A 172 11.85 5.03 0.38
C GLU A 172 11.06 4.25 -0.67
N ALA A 173 11.17 2.90 -0.68
CA ALA A 173 10.40 2.07 -1.59
C ALA A 173 8.91 2.17 -1.30
N THR A 174 8.13 2.38 -2.35
CA THR A 174 6.66 2.40 -2.32
C THR A 174 6.05 1.17 -3.00
N VAL A 175 6.86 0.45 -3.77
CA VAL A 175 6.49 -0.79 -4.46
C VAL A 175 7.55 -1.86 -4.19
N ASP A 176 7.10 -3.02 -3.74
CA ASP A 176 8.03 -4.14 -3.53
C ASP A 176 8.55 -4.66 -4.87
N SER A 177 9.87 -4.57 -5.04
CA SER A 177 10.55 -5.07 -6.24
C SER A 177 10.58 -6.60 -6.34
N GLY A 178 10.24 -7.32 -5.26
CA GLY A 178 10.41 -8.77 -5.16
C GLY A 178 11.86 -9.24 -5.17
N LEU A 179 12.81 -8.31 -4.99
CA LEU A 179 14.25 -8.56 -5.04
C LEU A 179 14.91 -8.39 -3.67
N CYS A 180 14.19 -8.73 -2.60
CA CYS A 180 14.77 -8.78 -1.28
C CYS A 180 15.73 -9.97 -1.14
N TYR A 181 16.84 -9.77 -0.44
CA TYR A 181 17.77 -10.85 -0.14
C TYR A 181 18.28 -10.80 1.31
N ASP A 182 18.52 -11.99 1.85
CA ASP A 182 18.98 -12.15 3.22
C ASP A 182 20.42 -11.68 3.42
N CYS A 183 20.73 -11.26 4.64
CA CYS A 183 22.03 -10.84 5.08
C CYS A 183 22.75 -11.92 5.88
N VAL A 184 24.04 -11.99 5.70
CA VAL A 184 24.93 -12.76 6.57
C VAL A 184 25.94 -11.81 7.22
N GLU A 185 26.07 -11.90 8.54
CA GLU A 185 27.10 -11.17 9.27
C GLU A 185 28.44 -11.91 9.13
N ILE A 186 29.44 -11.25 8.59
CA ILE A 186 30.82 -11.74 8.52
C ILE A 186 31.67 -10.91 9.48
N GLU A 187 32.40 -11.59 10.36
CA GLU A 187 33.36 -10.96 11.24
C GLU A 187 34.77 -11.09 10.65
N PHE A 188 35.46 -9.98 10.55
CA PHE A 188 36.87 -9.92 10.21
C PHE A 188 37.67 -9.51 11.44
N SER A 189 38.83 -10.14 11.62
CA SER A 189 39.75 -9.77 12.70
C SER A 189 41.18 -9.66 12.19
N VAL A 190 41.94 -8.80 12.82
CA VAL A 190 43.37 -8.62 12.55
C VAL A 190 44.15 -8.46 13.85
N ASP A 191 45.25 -9.21 13.99
CA ASP A 191 46.17 -9.09 15.11
C ASP A 191 47.18 -7.99 14.82
N MET A 192 47.16 -6.93 15.64
CA MET A 192 48.05 -5.76 15.54
C MET A 192 49.13 -5.71 16.64
N ASN A 193 49.29 -6.78 17.45
CA ASN A 193 50.23 -6.84 18.57
C ASN A 193 51.69 -6.46 18.24
N GLU A 194 52.11 -6.62 16.98
CA GLU A 194 53.47 -6.32 16.57
C GLU A 194 53.57 -5.04 15.71
N VAL A 195 52.45 -4.30 15.58
CA VAL A 195 52.35 -3.13 14.69
C VAL A 195 51.83 -1.93 15.50
N GLU A 196 52.54 -0.80 15.37
CA GLU A 196 52.04 0.45 15.95
C GLU A 196 50.82 0.94 15.17
N THR A 197 49.67 1.01 15.87
CA THR A 197 48.39 1.42 15.27
C THR A 197 48.33 2.94 15.08
N HIS A 198 47.73 3.39 13.98
CA HIS A 198 47.55 4.80 13.71
C HIS A 198 46.54 5.43 14.69
N PRO A 199 46.72 6.70 15.12
CA PRO A 199 45.79 7.37 16.03
C PRO A 199 44.33 7.44 15.53
N ASP A 200 44.14 7.38 14.20
CA ASP A 200 42.81 7.40 13.59
C ASP A 200 42.13 6.02 13.58
N GLY A 201 42.83 4.96 14.04
CA GLY A 201 42.30 3.60 14.16
C GLY A 201 42.80 2.66 13.03
N VAL A 202 42.26 1.45 13.07
CA VAL A 202 42.46 0.40 12.10
C VAL A 202 41.23 0.28 11.21
N TYR A 203 41.39 0.15 9.92
CA TYR A 203 40.31 0.09 8.96
C TYR A 203 40.39 -1.17 8.12
N PHE A 204 39.26 -1.85 7.96
CA PHE A 204 39.11 -2.91 6.96
C PHE A 204 38.61 -2.29 5.66
N ALA A 205 39.43 -2.35 4.61
CA ALA A 205 39.11 -1.69 3.34
C ALA A 205 39.66 -2.47 2.14
N GLY A 206 39.17 -2.14 0.97
CA GLY A 206 39.66 -2.65 -0.33
C GLY A 206 38.65 -3.58 -1.02
N GLY A 207 38.89 -3.87 -2.28
CA GLY A 207 38.01 -4.66 -3.11
C GLY A 207 36.62 -4.06 -3.19
N ASP A 208 35.62 -4.89 -2.98
CA ASP A 208 34.19 -4.51 -3.02
C ASP A 208 33.74 -3.70 -1.79
N PHE A 209 34.58 -3.67 -0.73
CA PHE A 209 34.33 -2.90 0.51
C PHE A 209 34.70 -1.41 0.42
N GLY A 210 35.18 -0.97 -0.75
CA GLY A 210 35.52 0.43 -0.98
C GLY A 210 36.87 0.86 -0.41
N GLN A 211 37.22 2.14 -0.64
CA GLN A 211 38.51 2.70 -0.21
C GLN A 211 38.42 3.40 1.15
N GLU A 212 37.23 3.83 1.55
CA GLU A 212 37.04 4.49 2.86
C GLU A 212 37.07 3.47 4.01
N GLY A 213 36.61 2.23 3.73
CA GLY A 213 36.66 1.10 4.65
C GLY A 213 35.75 1.24 5.85
N PHE A 214 35.79 0.22 6.69
CA PHE A 214 35.05 0.12 7.93
C PHE A 214 36.03 0.25 9.10
N LEU A 215 35.74 1.15 10.03
CA LEU A 215 36.51 1.27 11.25
C LEU A 215 36.38 -0.01 12.08
N MET A 216 37.51 -0.58 12.47
CA MET A 216 37.56 -1.74 13.35
C MET A 216 37.64 -1.32 14.82
N GLU A 217 37.18 -2.17 15.71
CA GLU A 217 37.17 -1.94 17.16
C GLU A 217 38.09 -2.96 17.87
N ASP A 218 38.87 -2.48 18.85
CA ASP A 218 39.61 -3.30 19.81
C ASP A 218 38.86 -3.27 21.12
N ALA A 219 37.88 -4.17 21.28
CA ALA A 219 36.94 -4.15 22.40
C ALA A 219 37.53 -4.64 23.74
N ASP A 220 38.63 -5.42 23.68
CA ASP A 220 39.24 -6.06 24.83
C ASP A 220 40.69 -5.56 25.16
N GLU A 221 41.17 -4.58 24.38
CA GLU A 221 42.51 -4.00 24.53
C GLU A 221 43.65 -5.02 24.41
N GLU A 222 43.41 -6.10 23.63
CA GLU A 222 44.40 -7.15 23.35
C GLU A 222 45.11 -6.94 22.02
N ASP A 223 44.97 -5.75 21.38
CA ASP A 223 45.45 -5.42 20.04
C ASP A 223 44.93 -6.34 18.93
N ILE A 224 43.80 -7.01 19.16
CA ILE A 224 43.06 -7.75 18.13
C ILE A 224 41.83 -6.92 17.76
N TRP A 225 41.84 -6.42 16.54
CA TRP A 225 40.83 -5.53 16.01
C TRP A 225 39.77 -6.31 15.23
N TYR A 226 38.49 -5.98 15.42
CA TYR A 226 37.35 -6.66 14.84
C TYR A 226 36.44 -5.71 14.08
N VAL A 227 35.81 -6.20 13.01
CA VAL A 227 34.69 -5.54 12.36
C VAL A 227 33.70 -6.57 11.91
N LYS A 228 32.43 -6.26 12.09
CA LYS A 228 31.29 -7.06 11.60
C LYS A 228 30.64 -6.33 10.45
N ILE A 229 30.49 -7.03 9.34
CA ILE A 229 29.92 -6.48 8.11
C ILE A 229 28.78 -7.38 7.67
N LEU A 230 27.63 -6.78 7.39
CA LEU A 230 26.51 -7.46 6.75
C LEU A 230 26.75 -7.52 5.24
N VAL A 231 26.72 -8.70 4.69
CA VAL A 231 26.87 -8.94 3.25
C VAL A 231 25.68 -9.75 2.72
N PRO A 232 25.29 -9.56 1.46
CA PRO A 232 24.27 -10.40 0.83
C PRO A 232 24.68 -11.87 0.85
N GLU A 233 23.76 -12.77 1.21
CA GLU A 233 24.04 -14.22 1.22
C GLU A 233 24.48 -14.71 -0.16
N THR A 234 24.01 -14.06 -1.22
CA THR A 234 24.34 -14.40 -2.62
C THR A 234 25.81 -14.13 -3.01
N GLU A 235 26.53 -13.35 -2.21
CA GLU A 235 27.95 -13.01 -2.47
C GLU A 235 28.92 -13.93 -1.70
N ILE A 236 28.38 -14.83 -0.88
CA ILE A 236 29.17 -15.84 -0.16
C ILE A 236 29.19 -17.12 -0.99
N GLY A 237 30.09 -17.21 -1.96
CA GLY A 237 30.24 -18.32 -2.87
C GLY A 237 31.52 -19.11 -2.67
#